data_7b3528919f80bc6adb546725d387bd40
#
_entry.id   7b3528919f80bc6adb546725d387bd40
#
_cell.length_a   1.000
_cell.length_b   1.000
_cell.length_c   1.000
_cell.angle_alpha   90.00
_cell.angle_beta   90.00
_cell.angle_gamma   90.00
#
_symmetry.space_group_name_H-M   'P 1'
#
loop_
_entity.id
_entity.type
_entity.pdbx_description
1 polymer ?
#
loop_
_entity_poly.entity_id
_entity_poly.type
_entity_poly.pdbx_seq_one_letter_code
_entity_poly.pdbx_strand_id
1 'polypeptide(L)'
;YAASKTGYFSALEVVTILNYLQVCDNPLQDIPLTGVLRSPLVGCTTQELAVLREKHPKGMLYDSVLNFLKEYEGQERTLYHKLHGFIVLLNEMRDLAVYTPVHELILEILRRTGYGNYAKALPNGAQRSANLAMLVEKAMDYEKTSYRGLFNFVRYIEHLQKYEVDYGEVNLSGAGEGSVEIMTIHKSKGLEFPIVILAGMGKQFNMQDLNARLLIHPDYGLGADAILPDRRMIVSTLYKQVIRRKLLEETLGEEIRVLYVALTRAKEKLIMTGTIGNLEKRLLSLYRFRENEQELLPAETRLNGKTYWDYVLPALARHRCMDELFEEFG
;
A
#
# COMPACT_ATOMS: atom_id res chain seq x y z
N TYR A 1 5.32 -8.27 12.20
CA TYR A 1 5.45 -7.01 11.44
C TYR A 1 4.72 -7.18 10.11
N ALA A 2 3.73 -6.36 9.84
CA ALA A 2 3.10 -6.27 8.52
C ALA A 2 3.80 -5.14 7.76
N ALA A 3 4.36 -5.41 6.59
CA ALA A 3 4.79 -4.35 5.70
C ALA A 3 3.54 -3.50 5.37
N SER A 4 3.48 -2.30 5.99
CA SER A 4 2.36 -1.37 5.81
C SER A 4 2.15 -1.09 4.32
N LYS A 5 0.89 -1.17 3.87
CA LYS A 5 0.50 -0.74 2.53
C LYS A 5 0.35 0.78 2.40
N THR A 6 0.59 1.53 3.47
CA THR A 6 0.67 2.99 3.40
C THR A 6 1.99 3.32 2.74
N GLY A 7 1.93 3.86 1.54
CA GLY A 7 3.10 4.26 0.78
C GLY A 7 3.97 5.22 1.58
N TYR A 8 5.28 5.17 1.38
CA TYR A 8 6.27 6.04 2.01
C TYR A 8 5.84 7.52 1.99
N PHE A 9 5.34 7.98 0.84
CA PHE A 9 4.89 9.35 0.65
C PHE A 9 3.56 9.69 1.34
N SER A 10 2.85 8.72 1.92
CA SER A 10 1.65 8.93 2.72
C SER A 10 1.92 8.94 4.24
N ALA A 11 3.15 8.65 4.66
CA ALA A 11 3.56 8.77 6.04
C ALA A 11 3.45 10.22 6.52
N LEU A 12 2.79 10.45 7.66
CA LEU A 12 2.42 11.79 8.14
C LEU A 12 3.64 12.71 8.27
N GLU A 13 4.75 12.20 8.77
CA GLU A 13 6.00 12.95 8.92
C GLU A 13 6.59 13.38 7.57
N VAL A 14 6.47 12.53 6.55
CA VAL A 14 6.94 12.83 5.19
C VAL A 14 6.01 13.84 4.52
N VAL A 15 4.69 13.61 4.59
CA VAL A 15 3.68 14.53 4.05
C VAL A 15 3.82 15.93 4.65
N THR A 16 4.09 16.03 5.95
CA THR A 16 4.27 17.33 6.62
C THR A 16 5.44 18.12 6.04
N ILE A 17 6.59 17.49 5.82
CA ILE A 17 7.75 18.17 5.24
C ILE A 17 7.55 18.45 3.75
N LEU A 18 6.92 17.53 3.01
CA LEU A 18 6.59 17.76 1.59
C LEU A 18 5.64 18.95 1.42
N ASN A 19 4.61 19.08 2.25
CA ASN A 19 3.73 20.24 2.26
C ASN A 19 4.52 21.53 2.56
N TYR A 20 5.46 21.49 3.51
CA TYR A 20 6.29 22.65 3.80
C TYR A 20 7.16 23.06 2.59
N LEU A 21 7.77 22.10 1.90
CA LEU A 21 8.55 22.33 0.68
C LEU A 21 7.67 22.90 -0.46
N GLN A 22 6.45 22.39 -0.62
CA GLN A 22 5.48 22.92 -1.58
C GLN A 22 5.11 24.38 -1.27
N VAL A 23 4.92 24.72 0.01
CA VAL A 23 4.64 26.09 0.45
C VAL A 23 5.87 27.00 0.29
N CYS A 24 7.08 26.50 0.48
CA CYS A 24 8.31 27.23 0.17
C CYS A 24 8.42 27.56 -1.33
N ASP A 25 8.07 26.61 -2.21
CA ASP A 25 8.06 26.81 -3.66
C ASP A 25 6.95 27.78 -4.05
N ASN A 26 5.71 27.49 -3.66
CA ASN A 26 4.55 28.32 -3.96
C ASN A 26 3.57 28.41 -2.77
N PRO A 27 3.55 29.50 -2.00
CA PRO A 27 2.70 29.66 -0.83
C PRO A 27 1.22 29.84 -1.15
N LEU A 28 0.85 30.06 -2.44
CA LEU A 28 -0.55 30.22 -2.86
C LEU A 28 -1.30 28.90 -3.02
N GLN A 29 -0.71 27.77 -2.60
CA GLN A 29 -1.36 26.45 -2.60
C GLN A 29 -2.08 26.23 -1.27
N ASP A 30 -3.40 26.41 -1.24
CA ASP A 30 -4.21 26.35 -0.02
C ASP A 30 -4.13 25.00 0.70
N ILE A 31 -4.07 23.84 -0.03
CA ILE A 31 -4.04 22.51 0.58
C ILE A 31 -2.73 22.26 1.32
N PRO A 32 -1.53 22.40 0.72
CA PRO A 32 -0.28 22.27 1.44
C PRO A 32 -0.15 23.28 2.58
N LEU A 33 -0.53 24.52 2.37
CA LEU A 33 -0.49 25.55 3.39
C LEU A 33 -1.37 25.22 4.60
N THR A 34 -2.60 24.75 4.37
CA THR A 34 -3.48 24.28 5.44
C THR A 34 -2.84 23.09 6.19
N GLY A 35 -2.23 22.17 5.46
CA GLY A 35 -1.49 21.04 6.04
C GLY A 35 -0.36 21.49 6.96
N VAL A 36 0.44 22.47 6.55
CA VAL A 36 1.52 23.04 7.36
C VAL A 36 0.97 23.78 8.58
N LEU A 37 -0.01 24.65 8.42
CA LEU A 37 -0.60 25.40 9.50
C LEU A 37 -1.23 24.50 10.59
N ARG A 38 -1.85 23.39 10.19
CA ARG A 38 -2.42 22.40 11.09
C ARG A 38 -1.39 21.47 11.73
N SER A 39 -0.24 21.33 11.12
CA SER A 39 0.82 20.45 11.61
C SER A 39 1.48 21.00 12.89
N PRO A 40 2.25 20.17 13.61
CA PRO A 40 3.03 20.61 14.77
C PRO A 40 4.06 21.70 14.46
N LEU A 41 4.36 21.95 13.19
CA LEU A 41 5.26 23.04 12.76
C LEU A 41 4.73 24.42 13.13
N VAL A 42 3.41 24.62 13.07
CA VAL A 42 2.74 25.89 13.39
C VAL A 42 1.74 25.72 14.54
N GLY A 43 1.01 24.59 14.53
CA GLY A 43 0.10 24.23 15.62
C GLY A 43 -1.20 25.04 15.64
N CYS A 44 -1.72 25.46 14.48
CA CYS A 44 -3.02 26.09 14.40
C CYS A 44 -4.15 25.09 14.62
N THR A 45 -5.17 25.47 15.39
CA THR A 45 -6.41 24.70 15.55
C THR A 45 -7.35 24.92 14.37
N THR A 46 -8.34 24.04 14.22
CA THR A 46 -9.40 24.22 13.19
C THR A 46 -10.19 25.52 13.43
N GLN A 47 -10.41 25.88 14.68
CA GLN A 47 -11.10 27.12 15.07
C GLN A 47 -10.29 28.35 14.67
N GLU A 48 -8.98 28.36 14.92
CA GLU A 48 -8.09 29.46 14.52
C GLU A 48 -8.06 29.66 13.01
N LEU A 49 -8.07 28.56 12.21
CA LEU A 49 -8.17 28.66 10.75
C LEU A 49 -9.56 29.13 10.30
N ALA A 50 -10.63 28.77 10.99
CA ALA A 50 -11.98 29.30 10.70
C ALA A 50 -12.08 30.79 10.95
N VAL A 51 -11.54 31.31 12.07
CA VAL A 51 -11.44 32.75 12.36
C VAL A 51 -10.68 33.49 11.25
N LEU A 52 -9.57 32.91 10.81
CA LEU A 52 -8.79 33.48 9.70
C LEU A 52 -9.61 33.61 8.41
N ARG A 53 -10.41 32.59 8.07
CA ARG A 53 -11.27 32.61 6.88
C ARG A 53 -12.52 33.46 7.07
N GLU A 54 -13.06 33.57 8.26
CA GLU A 54 -14.20 34.45 8.55
C GLU A 54 -13.83 35.90 8.32
N LYS A 55 -12.65 36.34 8.78
CA LYS A 55 -12.15 37.70 8.59
C LYS A 55 -11.79 38.00 7.12
N HIS A 56 -11.26 37.01 6.42
CA HIS A 56 -10.82 37.14 5.02
C HIS A 56 -11.40 36.03 4.14
N PRO A 57 -12.72 36.08 3.79
CA PRO A 57 -13.42 35.00 3.12
C PRO A 57 -13.06 34.80 1.64
N LYS A 58 -12.43 35.81 1.02
CA LYS A 58 -12.07 35.81 -0.40
C LYS A 58 -10.54 35.73 -0.58
N GLY A 59 -10.11 35.12 -1.68
CA GLY A 59 -8.68 34.99 -2.03
C GLY A 59 -8.04 33.70 -1.52
N MET A 60 -6.74 33.60 -1.70
CA MET A 60 -5.94 32.47 -1.24
C MET A 60 -5.72 32.53 0.28
N LEU A 61 -5.52 31.37 0.90
CA LEU A 61 -5.29 31.30 2.34
C LEU A 61 -4.05 32.09 2.77
N TYR A 62 -3.02 32.12 1.93
CA TYR A 62 -1.81 32.88 2.20
C TYR A 62 -2.08 34.38 2.30
N ASP A 63 -2.92 34.94 1.40
CA ASP A 63 -3.33 36.34 1.47
C ASP A 63 -4.11 36.61 2.76
N SER A 64 -4.96 35.68 3.18
CA SER A 64 -5.69 35.77 4.45
C SER A 64 -4.76 35.83 5.65
N VAL A 65 -3.67 35.03 5.63
CA VAL A 65 -2.62 35.05 6.67
C VAL A 65 -1.91 36.42 6.70
N LEU A 66 -1.49 36.93 5.53
CA LEU A 66 -0.78 38.21 5.46
C LEU A 66 -1.66 39.39 5.87
N ASN A 67 -2.93 39.40 5.45
CA ASN A 67 -3.88 40.46 5.83
C ASN A 67 -4.17 40.42 7.32
N PHE A 68 -4.38 39.22 7.90
CA PHE A 68 -4.55 39.06 9.34
C PHE A 68 -3.37 39.62 10.14
N LEU A 69 -2.15 39.39 9.68
CA LEU A 69 -0.94 39.92 10.34
C LEU A 69 -0.81 41.45 10.22
N LYS A 70 -1.23 42.03 9.09
CA LYS A 70 -1.21 43.49 8.84
C LYS A 70 -2.27 44.23 9.66
N GLU A 71 -3.46 43.63 9.77
CA GLU A 71 -4.65 44.24 10.42
C GLU A 71 -4.75 43.88 11.91
N TYR A 72 -3.66 43.38 12.51
CA TYR A 72 -3.65 42.92 13.88
C TYR A 72 -3.86 44.05 14.90
N GLU A 73 -4.98 44.00 15.63
CA GLU A 73 -5.38 44.99 16.63
C GLU A 73 -5.27 44.47 18.08
N GLY A 74 -4.53 43.40 18.32
CA GLY A 74 -4.32 42.83 19.67
C GLY A 74 -5.29 41.70 20.06
N GLN A 75 -6.31 41.42 19.26
CA GLN A 75 -7.17 40.23 19.43
C GLN A 75 -6.48 38.99 18.85
N GLU A 76 -6.82 37.77 19.37
CA GLU A 76 -6.25 36.51 18.90
C GLU A 76 -4.71 36.46 18.97
N ARG A 77 -4.14 36.95 20.08
CA ARG A 77 -2.68 37.07 20.27
C ARG A 77 -1.92 35.78 20.01
N THR A 78 -2.49 34.64 20.40
CA THR A 78 -1.86 33.30 20.20
C THR A 78 -1.75 32.98 18.72
N LEU A 79 -2.83 33.19 17.96
CA LEU A 79 -2.85 32.98 16.51
C LEU A 79 -1.87 33.90 15.80
N TYR A 80 -1.83 35.19 16.20
CA TYR A 80 -0.88 36.14 15.65
C TYR A 80 0.58 35.67 15.81
N HIS A 81 0.98 35.23 17.00
CA HIS A 81 2.35 34.78 17.23
C HIS A 81 2.69 33.52 16.41
N LYS A 82 1.76 32.56 16.31
CA LYS A 82 1.94 31.37 15.47
C LYS A 82 2.16 31.74 14.01
N LEU A 83 1.28 32.54 13.44
CA LEU A 83 1.35 32.96 12.05
C LEU A 83 2.55 33.86 11.75
N HIS A 84 2.87 34.82 12.63
CA HIS A 84 4.03 35.68 12.48
C HIS A 84 5.33 34.86 12.48
N GLY A 85 5.50 33.96 13.48
CA GLY A 85 6.67 33.09 13.53
C GLY A 85 6.79 32.18 12.29
N PHE A 86 5.66 31.65 11.81
CA PHE A 86 5.63 30.85 10.59
C PHE A 86 6.05 31.67 9.36
N ILE A 87 5.52 32.88 9.14
CA ILE A 87 5.82 33.71 7.96
C ILE A 87 7.29 34.15 7.97
N VAL A 88 7.85 34.51 9.13
CA VAL A 88 9.28 34.83 9.25
C VAL A 88 10.13 33.64 8.83
N LEU A 89 9.87 32.48 9.40
CA LEU A 89 10.62 31.25 9.08
C LEU A 89 10.43 30.84 7.61
N LEU A 90 9.19 30.92 7.08
CA LEU A 90 8.90 30.59 5.68
C LEU A 90 9.72 31.47 4.73
N ASN A 91 9.77 32.78 4.96
CA ASN A 91 10.54 33.69 4.13
C ASN A 91 12.04 33.38 4.18
N GLU A 92 12.59 33.13 5.36
CA GLU A 92 13.99 32.70 5.51
C GLU A 92 14.28 31.39 4.75
N MET A 93 13.38 30.39 4.82
CA MET A 93 13.56 29.13 4.09
C MET A 93 13.42 29.32 2.57
N ARG A 94 12.56 30.24 2.12
CA ARG A 94 12.42 30.56 0.69
C ARG A 94 13.68 31.27 0.16
N ASP A 95 14.26 32.18 0.94
CA ASP A 95 15.51 32.84 0.57
C ASP A 95 16.65 31.82 0.49
N LEU A 96 16.74 30.90 1.44
CA LEU A 96 17.72 29.81 1.44
C LEU A 96 17.52 28.85 0.24
N ALA A 97 16.28 28.54 -0.13
CA ALA A 97 15.96 27.61 -1.23
C ALA A 97 16.53 28.03 -2.58
N VAL A 98 16.87 29.31 -2.76
CA VAL A 98 17.45 29.83 -4.01
C VAL A 98 18.90 29.32 -4.21
N TYR A 99 19.65 29.15 -3.13
CA TYR A 99 21.09 28.88 -3.20
C TYR A 99 21.49 27.54 -2.57
N THR A 100 20.58 26.92 -1.79
CA THR A 100 20.87 25.73 -1.00
C THR A 100 20.32 24.49 -1.68
N PRO A 101 21.06 23.39 -1.73
CA PRO A 101 20.56 22.08 -2.18
C PRO A 101 19.31 21.65 -1.38
N VAL A 102 18.40 20.91 -2.02
CA VAL A 102 17.11 20.53 -1.41
C VAL A 102 17.30 19.68 -0.17
N HIS A 103 18.26 18.77 -0.17
CA HIS A 103 18.56 17.94 1.00
C HIS A 103 19.03 18.77 2.21
N GLU A 104 19.85 19.79 2.00
CA GLU A 104 20.29 20.71 3.05
C GLU A 104 19.12 21.60 3.53
N LEU A 105 18.26 22.06 2.60
CA LEU A 105 17.05 22.79 2.94
C LEU A 105 16.11 21.96 3.84
N ILE A 106 15.91 20.68 3.54
CA ILE A 106 15.13 19.76 4.39
C ILE A 106 15.76 19.67 5.79
N LEU A 107 17.07 19.47 5.89
CA LEU A 107 17.78 19.39 7.18
C LEU A 107 17.61 20.69 7.98
N GLU A 108 17.70 21.85 7.31
CA GLU A 108 17.55 23.15 7.96
C GLU A 108 16.10 23.38 8.45
N ILE A 109 15.10 22.97 7.67
CA ILE A 109 13.69 22.98 8.10
C ILE A 109 13.52 22.11 9.35
N LEU A 110 14.02 20.86 9.33
CA LEU A 110 13.92 19.95 10.47
C LEU A 110 14.62 20.51 11.72
N ARG A 111 15.77 21.13 11.55
CA ARG A 111 16.55 21.74 12.63
C ARG A 111 15.84 22.94 13.24
N ARG A 112 15.41 23.90 12.43
CA ARG A 112 14.81 25.16 12.92
C ARG A 112 13.42 24.97 13.51
N THR A 113 12.64 24.08 12.92
CA THR A 113 11.30 23.79 13.44
C THR A 113 11.33 22.82 14.64
N GLY A 114 12.44 22.12 14.86
CA GLY A 114 12.51 21.04 15.84
C GLY A 114 11.68 19.80 15.49
N TYR A 115 11.12 19.76 14.27
CA TYR A 115 10.20 18.69 13.86
C TYR A 115 10.83 17.30 13.89
N GLY A 116 12.12 17.19 13.58
CA GLY A 116 12.84 15.92 13.67
C GLY A 116 12.81 15.32 15.09
N ASN A 117 13.03 16.16 16.12
CA ASN A 117 12.95 15.74 17.52
C ASN A 117 11.51 15.42 17.93
N TYR A 118 10.55 16.21 17.49
CA TYR A 118 9.12 15.94 17.71
C TYR A 118 8.71 14.59 17.12
N ALA A 119 9.04 14.32 15.87
CA ALA A 119 8.72 13.05 15.21
C ALA A 119 9.34 11.84 15.94
N LYS A 120 10.58 12.00 16.45
CA LYS A 120 11.29 10.97 17.22
C LYS A 120 10.63 10.69 18.56
N ALA A 121 9.98 11.68 19.19
CA ALA A 121 9.31 11.54 20.47
C ALA A 121 7.91 10.89 20.38
N LEU A 122 7.34 10.79 19.19
CA LEU A 122 6.04 10.16 18.96
C LEU A 122 6.12 8.61 18.98
N PRO A 123 4.98 7.90 19.14
CA PRO A 123 4.93 6.46 18.94
C PRO A 123 5.54 6.07 17.57
N ASN A 124 6.33 5.01 17.55
CA ASN A 124 7.13 4.58 16.39
C ASN A 124 8.18 5.62 15.94
N GLY A 125 8.73 6.40 16.88
CA GLY A 125 9.66 7.51 16.62
C GLY A 125 10.91 7.10 15.84
N ALA A 126 11.43 5.88 16.05
CA ALA A 126 12.54 5.35 15.27
C ALA A 126 12.18 5.22 13.77
N GLN A 127 10.99 4.68 13.46
CA GLN A 127 10.48 4.56 12.09
C GLN A 127 10.27 5.94 11.45
N ARG A 128 9.67 6.87 12.19
CA ARG A 128 9.46 8.24 11.71
C ARG A 128 10.77 8.95 11.41
N SER A 129 11.77 8.81 12.27
CA SER A 129 13.12 9.36 12.04
C SER A 129 13.76 8.76 10.79
N ALA A 130 13.63 7.45 10.58
CA ALA A 130 14.16 6.80 9.41
C ALA A 130 13.43 7.23 8.11
N ASN A 131 12.12 7.44 8.16
CA ASN A 131 11.36 7.98 7.03
C ASN A 131 11.83 9.40 6.68
N LEU A 132 12.08 10.25 7.66
CA LEU A 132 12.65 11.58 7.42
C LEU A 132 14.09 11.52 6.87
N ALA A 133 14.92 10.61 7.37
CA ALA A 133 16.27 10.41 6.84
C ALA A 133 16.23 9.93 5.39
N MET A 134 15.33 9.01 5.04
CA MET A 134 15.11 8.57 3.66
C MET A 134 14.65 9.72 2.75
N LEU A 135 13.85 10.69 3.25
CA LEU A 135 13.48 11.86 2.47
C LEU A 135 14.71 12.71 2.08
N VAL A 136 15.63 12.89 3.03
CA VAL A 136 16.91 13.58 2.79
C VAL A 136 17.75 12.81 1.75
N GLU A 137 17.84 11.48 1.87
CA GLU A 137 18.57 10.63 0.93
C GLU A 137 17.95 10.70 -0.48
N LYS A 138 16.63 10.66 -0.60
CA LYS A 138 15.94 10.85 -1.88
C LYS A 138 16.20 12.21 -2.51
N ALA A 139 16.30 13.26 -1.70
CA ALA A 139 16.67 14.59 -2.19
C ALA A 139 18.13 14.62 -2.69
N MET A 140 19.06 13.97 -1.97
CA MET A 140 20.46 13.82 -2.41
C MET A 140 20.57 13.03 -3.73
N ASP A 141 19.81 11.95 -3.87
CA ASP A 141 19.81 11.14 -5.09
C ASP A 141 19.21 11.91 -6.28
N TYR A 142 18.14 12.68 -6.03
CA TYR A 142 17.57 13.57 -7.04
C TYR A 142 18.60 14.60 -7.54
N GLU A 143 19.41 15.17 -6.68
CA GLU A 143 20.39 16.19 -7.01
C GLU A 143 21.60 15.67 -7.82
N LYS A 144 21.81 14.35 -7.86
CA LYS A 144 22.78 13.71 -8.77
C LYS A 144 22.31 13.72 -10.22
N THR A 145 21.01 13.98 -10.44
CA THR A 145 20.43 14.09 -11.81
C THR A 145 20.74 15.44 -12.41
N SER A 146 20.38 15.62 -13.69
CA SER A 146 20.52 16.91 -14.40
C SER A 146 19.51 17.98 -13.94
N TYR A 147 18.49 17.60 -13.20
CA TYR A 147 17.46 18.52 -12.70
C TYR A 147 17.83 19.01 -11.30
N ARG A 148 17.75 20.32 -11.07
CA ARG A 148 18.09 20.95 -9.78
C ARG A 148 16.99 21.89 -9.33
N GLY A 149 17.01 22.24 -8.05
CA GLY A 149 16.15 23.25 -7.44
C GLY A 149 14.86 22.69 -6.86
N LEU A 150 14.29 23.45 -5.92
CA LEU A 150 13.12 23.06 -5.14
C LEU A 150 11.89 22.77 -6.01
N PHE A 151 11.60 23.64 -6.99
CA PHE A 151 10.46 23.49 -7.91
C PHE A 151 10.47 22.13 -8.63
N ASN A 152 11.61 21.77 -9.22
CA ASN A 152 11.74 20.51 -9.95
C ASN A 152 11.67 19.30 -9.02
N PHE A 153 12.20 19.40 -7.79
CA PHE A 153 12.09 18.34 -6.80
C PHE A 153 10.64 18.11 -6.36
N VAL A 154 9.89 19.18 -6.08
CA VAL A 154 8.46 19.09 -5.74
C VAL A 154 7.70 18.38 -6.86
N ARG A 155 7.92 18.77 -8.13
CA ARG A 155 7.31 18.12 -9.30
C ARG A 155 7.70 16.66 -9.43
N TYR A 156 8.96 16.32 -9.18
CA TYR A 156 9.43 14.94 -9.18
C TYR A 156 8.68 14.08 -8.15
N ILE A 157 8.51 14.59 -6.93
CA ILE A 157 7.76 13.88 -5.88
C ILE A 157 6.27 13.74 -6.26
N GLU A 158 5.63 14.78 -6.78
CA GLU A 158 4.25 14.72 -7.27
C GLU A 158 4.06 13.64 -8.35
N HIS A 159 5.02 13.52 -9.27
CA HIS A 159 5.02 12.46 -10.28
C HIS A 159 5.15 11.06 -9.66
N LEU A 160 6.06 10.87 -8.71
CA LEU A 160 6.20 9.59 -8.01
C LEU A 160 4.91 9.19 -7.29
N GLN A 161 4.26 10.13 -6.60
CA GLN A 161 2.98 9.91 -5.94
C GLN A 161 1.86 9.53 -6.93
N LYS A 162 1.79 10.22 -8.07
CA LYS A 162 0.75 10.00 -9.08
C LYS A 162 0.85 8.64 -9.78
N TYR A 163 2.07 8.16 -10.00
CA TYR A 163 2.31 6.87 -10.68
C TYR A 163 2.46 5.70 -9.71
N GLU A 164 2.06 5.89 -8.43
CA GLU A 164 2.13 4.86 -7.40
C GLU A 164 3.50 4.14 -7.33
N VAL A 165 4.58 4.87 -7.63
CA VAL A 165 5.93 4.39 -7.37
C VAL A 165 6.13 4.40 -5.85
N ASP A 166 5.59 3.38 -5.20
CA ASP A 166 5.61 3.25 -3.75
C ASP A 166 6.96 2.67 -3.32
N TYR A 167 7.80 3.53 -2.83
CA TYR A 167 8.99 3.11 -2.10
C TYR A 167 8.56 2.66 -0.71
N GLY A 168 8.09 1.54 -0.39
CA GLY A 168 7.65 1.16 0.96
C GLY A 168 8.40 1.88 2.09
N GLU A 169 7.78 2.03 3.25
CA GLU A 169 8.44 2.65 4.43
C GLU A 169 9.80 2.00 4.70
N VAL A 170 10.75 2.78 5.23
CA VAL A 170 12.09 2.30 5.59
C VAL A 170 11.94 1.09 6.53
N ASN A 171 12.40 -0.05 6.11
CA ASN A 171 12.45 -1.24 6.98
C ASN A 171 13.59 -1.07 8.00
N LEU A 172 13.27 -0.51 9.17
CA LEU A 172 14.21 -0.48 10.32
C LEU A 172 14.41 -1.86 10.94
N SER A 173 13.50 -2.77 10.66
CA SER A 173 13.65 -4.17 11.05
C SER A 173 14.60 -4.85 10.04
N GLY A 174 15.88 -4.59 10.13
CA GLY A 174 16.80 -5.67 9.86
C GLY A 174 16.32 -6.84 10.71
N ALA A 175 16.18 -8.03 10.13
CA ALA A 175 15.68 -9.22 10.79
C ALA A 175 16.28 -9.34 12.21
N GLY A 176 15.63 -8.68 13.18
CA GLY A 176 16.02 -8.76 14.56
C GLY A 176 15.63 -10.15 15.03
N GLU A 177 16.55 -10.87 15.66
CA GLU A 177 16.28 -12.14 16.32
C GLU A 177 14.96 -12.00 17.10
N GLY A 178 13.94 -12.81 16.74
CA GLY A 178 12.65 -12.88 17.43
C GLY A 178 11.48 -12.08 16.82
N SER A 179 11.58 -11.56 15.59
CA SER A 179 10.44 -10.91 14.91
C SER A 179 9.65 -11.87 14.02
N VAL A 180 8.32 -11.69 13.95
CA VAL A 180 7.45 -12.38 12.99
C VAL A 180 7.19 -11.44 11.81
N GLU A 181 7.55 -11.86 10.61
CA GLU A 181 7.29 -11.10 9.37
C GLU A 181 5.96 -11.54 8.75
N ILE A 182 5.13 -10.56 8.36
CA ILE A 182 3.90 -10.80 7.60
C ILE A 182 4.10 -10.23 6.20
N MET A 183 4.03 -11.11 5.20
CA MET A 183 4.24 -10.73 3.81
C MET A 183 3.32 -11.50 2.86
N THR A 184 3.26 -11.07 1.61
CA THR A 184 2.57 -11.84 0.56
C THR A 184 3.46 -13.00 0.07
N ILE A 185 2.84 -14.06 -0.45
CA ILE A 185 3.58 -15.18 -1.04
C ILE A 185 4.51 -14.71 -2.16
N HIS A 186 4.09 -13.74 -2.96
CA HIS A 186 4.93 -13.18 -4.04
C HIS A 186 6.21 -12.50 -3.50
N LYS A 187 6.12 -11.79 -2.39
CA LYS A 187 7.30 -11.17 -1.74
C LYS A 187 8.24 -12.20 -1.13
N SER A 188 7.76 -13.39 -0.78
CA SER A 188 8.58 -14.46 -0.21
C SER A 188 9.38 -15.25 -1.27
N LYS A 189 9.17 -14.99 -2.57
CA LYS A 189 9.89 -15.69 -3.64
C LYS A 189 11.40 -15.44 -3.52
N GLY A 190 12.16 -16.54 -3.46
CA GLY A 190 13.63 -16.49 -3.29
C GLY A 190 14.11 -16.38 -1.84
N LEU A 191 13.19 -16.17 -0.86
CA LEU A 191 13.52 -16.18 0.57
C LEU A 191 13.19 -17.54 1.19
N GLU A 192 13.80 -17.84 2.33
CA GLU A 192 13.55 -19.06 3.11
C GLU A 192 13.50 -18.71 4.59
N PHE A 193 12.58 -19.35 5.32
CA PHE A 193 12.35 -19.09 6.73
C PHE A 193 12.36 -20.41 7.55
N PRO A 194 12.83 -20.42 8.79
CA PRO A 194 12.79 -21.60 9.63
C PRO A 194 11.35 -22.12 9.80
N ILE A 195 10.43 -21.23 10.13
CA ILE A 195 9.01 -21.55 10.35
C ILE A 195 8.17 -20.64 9.44
N VAL A 196 7.23 -21.23 8.71
CA VAL A 196 6.28 -20.51 7.87
C VAL A 196 4.85 -20.83 8.30
N ILE A 197 4.05 -19.78 8.51
CA ILE A 197 2.62 -19.89 8.75
C ILE A 197 1.90 -19.39 7.49
N LEU A 198 1.31 -20.32 6.74
CA LEU A 198 0.52 -20.00 5.54
C LEU A 198 -0.94 -19.82 5.95
N ALA A 199 -1.40 -18.58 5.99
CA ALA A 199 -2.74 -18.23 6.45
C ALA A 199 -3.71 -18.05 5.27
N GLY A 200 -5.01 -18.34 5.53
CA GLY A 200 -6.07 -18.04 4.57
C GLY A 200 -6.24 -19.10 3.47
N MET A 201 -5.87 -20.36 3.73
CA MET A 201 -5.97 -21.45 2.74
C MET A 201 -7.40 -21.69 2.19
N GLY A 202 -8.43 -21.27 2.93
CA GLY A 202 -9.84 -21.36 2.51
C GLY A 202 -10.35 -20.17 1.70
N LYS A 203 -9.50 -19.17 1.42
CA LYS A 203 -9.89 -18.01 0.61
C LYS A 203 -10.09 -18.45 -0.85
N GLN A 204 -11.24 -18.04 -1.44
CA GLN A 204 -11.52 -18.33 -2.83
C GLN A 204 -10.62 -17.52 -3.76
N PHE A 205 -10.21 -18.15 -4.87
CA PHE A 205 -9.48 -17.49 -5.94
C PHE A 205 -10.33 -16.40 -6.59
N ASN A 206 -9.70 -15.33 -7.04
CA ASN A 206 -10.39 -14.27 -7.75
C ASN A 206 -10.61 -14.69 -9.22
N MET A 207 -11.87 -14.91 -9.58
CA MET A 207 -12.30 -15.27 -10.93
C MET A 207 -13.13 -14.18 -11.61
N GLN A 208 -13.05 -12.91 -11.12
CA GLN A 208 -13.88 -11.82 -11.64
C GLN A 208 -13.58 -11.52 -13.11
N ASP A 209 -12.33 -11.58 -13.51
CA ASP A 209 -11.90 -11.27 -14.87
C ASP A 209 -12.48 -12.24 -15.91
N LEU A 210 -12.77 -13.48 -15.52
CA LEU A 210 -13.41 -14.49 -16.39
C LEU A 210 -14.88 -14.18 -16.73
N ASN A 211 -15.49 -13.24 -16.00
CA ASN A 211 -16.89 -12.85 -16.18
C ASN A 211 -17.04 -11.52 -16.94
N ALA A 212 -15.96 -10.95 -17.44
CA ALA A 212 -15.99 -9.74 -18.26
C ALA A 212 -16.77 -9.97 -19.57
N ARG A 213 -17.41 -8.92 -20.08
CA ARG A 213 -18.16 -9.00 -21.36
C ARG A 213 -17.25 -9.25 -22.53
N LEU A 214 -16.02 -8.78 -22.47
CA LEU A 214 -14.96 -8.98 -23.45
C LEU A 214 -13.80 -9.69 -22.76
N LEU A 215 -13.37 -10.83 -23.29
CA LEU A 215 -12.19 -11.56 -22.85
C LEU A 215 -11.10 -11.42 -23.90
N ILE A 216 -9.86 -11.24 -23.43
CA ILE A 216 -8.69 -11.10 -24.29
C ILE A 216 -7.71 -12.21 -23.92
N HIS A 217 -7.22 -12.93 -24.92
CA HIS A 217 -6.19 -13.95 -24.74
C HIS A 217 -5.08 -13.75 -25.78
N PRO A 218 -3.80 -13.80 -25.40
CA PRO A 218 -2.69 -13.54 -26.33
C PRO A 218 -2.73 -14.42 -27.59
N ASP A 219 -3.01 -15.70 -27.44
CA ASP A 219 -2.98 -16.68 -28.55
C ASP A 219 -4.33 -16.83 -29.25
N TYR A 220 -5.45 -16.65 -28.52
CA TYR A 220 -6.81 -16.85 -29.05
C TYR A 220 -7.51 -15.53 -29.39
N GLY A 221 -6.91 -14.36 -29.17
CA GLY A 221 -7.49 -13.06 -29.51
C GLY A 221 -8.66 -12.66 -28.63
N LEU A 222 -9.75 -12.18 -29.21
CA LEU A 222 -10.88 -11.52 -28.52
C LEU A 222 -12.13 -12.39 -28.50
N GLY A 223 -12.68 -12.66 -27.32
CA GLY A 223 -13.95 -13.30 -27.11
C GLY A 223 -15.01 -12.35 -26.58
N ALA A 224 -16.07 -12.09 -27.33
CA ALA A 224 -17.13 -11.17 -26.94
C ALA A 224 -18.50 -11.89 -26.83
N ASP A 225 -19.39 -11.27 -26.05
CA ASP A 225 -20.81 -11.67 -26.04
C ASP A 225 -21.52 -11.17 -27.30
N ALA A 226 -22.45 -11.98 -27.83
CA ALA A 226 -23.35 -11.59 -28.90
C ALA A 226 -24.58 -10.88 -28.31
N ILE A 227 -24.91 -9.72 -28.86
CA ILE A 227 -26.11 -8.98 -28.49
C ILE A 227 -27.18 -9.31 -29.55
N LEU A 228 -28.34 -9.81 -29.12
CA LEU A 228 -29.50 -10.08 -29.92
C LEU A 228 -30.58 -9.03 -29.63
N PRO A 229 -30.60 -7.89 -30.36
CA PRO A 229 -31.51 -6.79 -30.07
C PRO A 229 -32.97 -7.17 -30.15
N ASP A 230 -33.34 -7.98 -31.15
CA ASP A 230 -34.72 -8.43 -31.38
C ASP A 230 -35.28 -9.24 -30.21
N ARG A 231 -34.42 -9.96 -29.50
CA ARG A 231 -34.77 -10.79 -28.33
C ARG A 231 -34.40 -10.14 -27.01
N ARG A 232 -33.80 -8.96 -27.04
CA ARG A 232 -33.25 -8.25 -25.84
C ARG A 232 -32.38 -9.16 -24.97
N MET A 233 -31.56 -9.98 -25.61
CA MET A 233 -30.70 -10.96 -24.92
C MET A 233 -29.23 -10.71 -25.24
N ILE A 234 -28.40 -11.01 -24.25
CA ILE A 234 -26.93 -11.09 -24.38
C ILE A 234 -26.57 -12.57 -24.23
N VAL A 235 -25.89 -13.13 -25.21
CA VAL A 235 -25.54 -14.56 -25.26
C VAL A 235 -24.02 -14.68 -25.36
N SER A 236 -23.43 -15.51 -24.51
CA SER A 236 -22.00 -15.80 -24.62
C SER A 236 -21.72 -16.64 -25.88
N THR A 237 -20.80 -16.13 -26.72
CA THR A 237 -20.42 -16.88 -27.94
C THR A 237 -19.59 -18.11 -27.59
N LEU A 238 -19.65 -19.14 -28.44
CA LEU A 238 -18.84 -20.35 -28.27
C LEU A 238 -17.33 -19.99 -28.16
N TYR A 239 -16.90 -19.05 -28.97
CA TYR A 239 -15.52 -18.59 -28.98
C TYR A 239 -15.10 -17.95 -27.64
N LYS A 240 -15.96 -17.10 -27.07
CA LYS A 240 -15.75 -16.56 -25.73
C LYS A 240 -15.68 -17.65 -24.66
N GLN A 241 -16.51 -18.69 -24.78
CA GLN A 241 -16.48 -19.80 -23.81
C GLN A 241 -15.16 -20.59 -23.87
N VAL A 242 -14.62 -20.79 -25.08
CA VAL A 242 -13.30 -21.44 -25.26
C VAL A 242 -12.21 -20.60 -24.62
N ILE A 243 -12.18 -19.28 -24.90
CA ILE A 243 -11.21 -18.37 -24.28
C ILE A 243 -11.36 -18.36 -22.75
N ARG A 244 -12.59 -18.29 -22.24
CA ARG A 244 -12.88 -18.34 -20.80
C ARG A 244 -12.34 -19.62 -20.16
N ARG A 245 -12.53 -20.76 -20.83
CA ARG A 245 -12.02 -22.06 -20.33
C ARG A 245 -10.51 -22.06 -20.27
N LYS A 246 -9.85 -21.56 -21.31
CA LYS A 246 -8.40 -21.47 -21.37
C LYS A 246 -7.82 -20.54 -20.28
N LEU A 247 -8.40 -19.35 -20.13
CA LEU A 247 -8.01 -18.41 -19.08
C LEU A 247 -8.22 -19.00 -17.67
N LEU A 248 -9.30 -19.78 -17.45
CA LEU A 248 -9.52 -20.47 -16.19
C LEU A 248 -8.38 -21.48 -15.91
N GLU A 249 -8.00 -22.29 -16.89
CA GLU A 249 -6.92 -23.26 -16.75
C GLU A 249 -5.58 -22.59 -16.43
N GLU A 250 -5.29 -21.49 -17.09
CA GLU A 250 -4.07 -20.70 -16.84
C GLU A 250 -4.07 -20.05 -15.46
N THR A 251 -5.20 -19.45 -15.05
CA THR A 251 -5.34 -18.85 -13.71
C THR A 251 -5.15 -19.91 -12.62
N LEU A 252 -5.78 -21.07 -12.76
CA LEU A 252 -5.60 -22.18 -11.79
C LEU A 252 -4.15 -22.69 -11.79
N GLY A 253 -3.51 -22.74 -12.95
CA GLY A 253 -2.10 -23.10 -13.06
C GLY A 253 -1.19 -22.13 -12.32
N GLU A 254 -1.45 -20.81 -12.41
CA GLU A 254 -0.70 -19.80 -11.66
C GLU A 254 -0.94 -19.91 -10.14
N GLU A 255 -2.19 -20.13 -9.70
CA GLU A 255 -2.50 -20.33 -8.28
C GLU A 255 -1.76 -21.55 -7.71
N ILE A 256 -1.67 -22.65 -8.47
CA ILE A 256 -0.89 -23.83 -8.06
C ILE A 256 0.61 -23.51 -7.99
N ARG A 257 1.16 -22.70 -8.90
CA ARG A 257 2.56 -22.24 -8.81
C ARG A 257 2.80 -21.36 -7.59
N VAL A 258 1.86 -20.45 -7.29
CA VAL A 258 1.91 -19.62 -6.08
C VAL A 258 1.88 -20.49 -4.83
N LEU A 259 1.00 -21.51 -4.79
CA LEU A 259 0.95 -22.48 -3.72
C LEU A 259 2.29 -23.23 -3.56
N TYR A 260 2.88 -23.72 -4.65
CA TYR A 260 4.19 -24.35 -4.63
C TYR A 260 5.27 -23.44 -4.03
N VAL A 261 5.30 -22.16 -4.44
CA VAL A 261 6.23 -21.19 -3.84
C VAL A 261 6.00 -21.10 -2.34
N ALA A 262 4.76 -20.99 -1.88
CA ALA A 262 4.44 -20.89 -0.45
C ALA A 262 4.89 -22.13 0.33
N LEU A 263 4.60 -23.33 -0.18
CA LEU A 263 4.94 -24.59 0.49
C LEU A 263 6.46 -24.84 0.59
N THR A 264 7.23 -24.26 -0.33
CA THR A 264 8.70 -24.43 -0.37
C THR A 264 9.50 -23.37 0.39
N ARG A 265 8.84 -22.46 1.12
CA ARG A 265 9.53 -21.41 1.89
C ARG A 265 10.01 -21.86 3.26
N ALA A 266 9.39 -22.87 3.83
CA ALA A 266 9.75 -23.39 5.16
C ALA A 266 10.97 -24.28 5.11
N LYS A 267 11.96 -24.03 5.98
CA LYS A 267 13.11 -24.92 6.19
C LYS A 267 12.82 -26.03 7.17
N GLU A 268 12.13 -25.72 8.26
CA GLU A 268 11.92 -26.65 9.38
C GLU A 268 10.45 -26.98 9.59
N LYS A 269 9.56 -25.97 9.62
CA LYS A 269 8.16 -26.17 9.95
C LYS A 269 7.23 -25.32 9.09
N LEU A 270 6.26 -25.98 8.46
CA LEU A 270 5.16 -25.34 7.74
C LEU A 270 3.85 -25.54 8.51
N ILE A 271 3.16 -24.44 8.80
CA ILE A 271 1.84 -24.44 9.45
C ILE A 271 0.84 -23.85 8.46
N MET A 272 -0.14 -24.64 8.08
CA MET A 272 -1.21 -24.19 7.16
C MET A 272 -2.48 -23.93 7.96
N THR A 273 -3.09 -22.73 7.79
CA THR A 273 -4.32 -22.36 8.50
C THR A 273 -5.37 -21.82 7.55
N GLY A 274 -6.64 -22.07 7.86
CA GLY A 274 -7.76 -21.57 7.10
C GLY A 274 -9.09 -22.06 7.62
N THR A 275 -10.18 -21.52 7.10
CA THR A 275 -11.54 -21.90 7.46
C THR A 275 -12.13 -22.84 6.42
N ILE A 276 -12.96 -23.77 6.87
CA ILE A 276 -13.75 -24.69 6.04
C ILE A 276 -15.20 -24.57 6.49
N GLY A 277 -16.13 -24.33 5.56
CA GLY A 277 -17.51 -24.02 5.90
C GLY A 277 -18.32 -25.20 6.49
N ASN A 278 -18.05 -26.43 6.06
CA ASN A 278 -18.68 -27.65 6.58
C ASN A 278 -17.65 -28.76 6.54
N LEU A 279 -17.07 -29.04 7.70
CA LEU A 279 -15.95 -29.98 7.80
C LEU A 279 -16.39 -31.44 7.49
N GLU A 280 -17.51 -31.89 8.05
CA GLU A 280 -18.01 -33.25 7.84
C GLU A 280 -18.26 -33.54 6.37
N LYS A 281 -19.03 -32.68 5.71
CA LYS A 281 -19.29 -32.80 4.26
C LYS A 281 -18.00 -32.79 3.46
N ARG A 282 -17.03 -31.99 3.89
CA ARG A 282 -15.73 -31.92 3.24
C ARG A 282 -14.93 -33.21 3.41
N LEU A 283 -14.86 -33.75 4.61
CA LEU A 283 -14.18 -35.01 4.89
C LEU A 283 -14.80 -36.18 4.13
N LEU A 284 -16.12 -36.28 4.09
CA LEU A 284 -16.82 -37.27 3.26
C LEU A 284 -16.45 -37.18 1.79
N SER A 285 -16.31 -35.97 1.25
CA SER A 285 -15.88 -35.77 -0.14
C SER A 285 -14.42 -36.13 -0.41
N LEU A 286 -13.58 -36.10 0.63
CA LEU A 286 -12.17 -36.46 0.56
C LEU A 286 -11.92 -37.97 0.70
N TYR A 287 -12.87 -38.72 1.25
CA TYR A 287 -12.74 -40.15 1.44
C TYR A 287 -12.42 -40.92 0.16
N ARG A 288 -12.98 -40.48 -0.99
CA ARG A 288 -12.71 -41.06 -2.30
C ARG A 288 -11.25 -40.94 -2.76
N PHE A 289 -10.43 -40.07 -2.14
CA PHE A 289 -9.02 -39.93 -2.46
C PHE A 289 -8.12 -40.84 -1.62
N ARG A 290 -8.64 -41.45 -0.57
CA ARG A 290 -7.84 -42.27 0.37
C ARG A 290 -7.18 -43.47 -0.32
N GLU A 291 -7.89 -44.12 -1.24
CA GLU A 291 -7.41 -45.30 -1.97
C GLU A 291 -6.80 -44.97 -3.34
N ASN A 292 -6.68 -43.69 -3.67
CA ASN A 292 -6.15 -43.29 -4.98
C ASN A 292 -4.62 -43.40 -4.99
N GLU A 293 -4.09 -44.41 -5.67
CA GLU A 293 -2.66 -44.69 -5.84
C GLU A 293 -1.98 -43.80 -6.92
N GLN A 294 -2.75 -43.04 -7.71
CA GLN A 294 -2.18 -42.22 -8.78
C GLN A 294 -1.33 -41.08 -8.18
N GLU A 295 -0.16 -40.84 -8.73
CA GLU A 295 0.74 -39.76 -8.32
C GLU A 295 0.07 -38.41 -8.40
N LEU A 296 -0.67 -38.16 -9.50
CA LEU A 296 -1.36 -36.90 -9.74
C LEU A 296 -2.83 -36.96 -9.32
N LEU A 297 -3.32 -35.86 -8.75
CA LEU A 297 -4.76 -35.69 -8.52
C LEU A 297 -5.51 -35.71 -9.86
N PRO A 298 -6.76 -36.28 -9.91
CA PRO A 298 -7.58 -36.32 -11.11
C PRO A 298 -7.70 -34.93 -11.75
N ALA A 299 -7.74 -34.88 -13.08
CA ALA A 299 -7.84 -33.61 -13.83
C ALA A 299 -9.07 -32.81 -13.42
N GLU A 300 -10.20 -33.48 -13.18
CA GLU A 300 -11.43 -32.85 -12.70
C GLU A 300 -11.21 -32.11 -11.36
N THR A 301 -10.51 -32.73 -10.41
CA THR A 301 -10.19 -32.11 -9.12
C THR A 301 -9.31 -30.88 -9.29
N ARG A 302 -8.30 -30.96 -10.17
CA ARG A 302 -7.37 -29.85 -10.43
C ARG A 302 -8.06 -28.67 -11.13
N LEU A 303 -9.02 -28.94 -12.00
CA LEU A 303 -9.73 -27.91 -12.79
C LEU A 303 -10.93 -27.28 -12.06
N ASN A 304 -11.39 -27.88 -10.96
CA ASN A 304 -12.51 -27.41 -10.16
C ASN A 304 -12.11 -26.79 -8.82
N GLY A 305 -10.81 -26.69 -8.53
CA GLY A 305 -10.31 -26.06 -7.31
C GLY A 305 -10.71 -24.58 -7.23
N LYS A 306 -11.18 -24.15 -6.08
CA LYS A 306 -11.58 -22.78 -5.78
C LYS A 306 -10.75 -22.14 -4.68
N THR A 307 -10.04 -22.94 -3.90
CA THR A 307 -9.24 -22.55 -2.75
C THR A 307 -7.97 -23.41 -2.70
N TYR A 308 -6.97 -23.00 -1.97
CA TYR A 308 -5.77 -23.83 -1.77
C TYR A 308 -6.09 -25.14 -1.04
N TRP A 309 -7.11 -25.17 -0.16
CA TRP A 309 -7.56 -26.42 0.46
C TRP A 309 -8.05 -27.45 -0.55
N ASP A 310 -8.54 -27.03 -1.71
CA ASP A 310 -9.03 -27.95 -2.74
C ASP A 310 -7.89 -28.77 -3.41
N TYR A 311 -6.65 -28.31 -3.25
CA TYR A 311 -5.46 -29.02 -3.73
C TYR A 311 -4.75 -29.78 -2.59
N VAL A 312 -4.64 -29.15 -1.41
CA VAL A 312 -3.86 -29.71 -0.30
C VAL A 312 -4.60 -30.85 0.39
N LEU A 313 -5.89 -30.69 0.71
CA LEU A 313 -6.64 -31.72 1.45
C LEU A 313 -6.79 -33.05 0.68
N PRO A 314 -7.09 -33.07 -0.65
CA PRO A 314 -7.10 -34.33 -1.40
C PRO A 314 -5.74 -35.04 -1.43
N ALA A 315 -4.65 -34.29 -1.43
CA ALA A 315 -3.31 -34.88 -1.34
C ALA A 315 -3.02 -35.45 0.05
N LEU A 316 -3.43 -34.74 1.11
CA LEU A 316 -3.26 -35.17 2.50
C LEU A 316 -4.20 -36.34 2.88
N ALA A 317 -5.35 -36.50 2.23
CA ALA A 317 -6.30 -37.59 2.49
C ALA A 317 -5.68 -39.00 2.37
N ARG A 318 -4.55 -39.13 1.67
CA ARG A 318 -3.76 -40.35 1.51
C ARG A 318 -2.77 -40.59 2.66
N HIS A 319 -2.56 -39.57 3.50
CA HIS A 319 -1.55 -39.61 4.55
C HIS A 319 -2.18 -40.07 5.89
N ARG A 320 -1.46 -40.87 6.65
CA ARG A 320 -1.90 -41.38 7.95
C ARG A 320 -2.38 -40.35 8.95
N CYS A 321 -1.88 -39.11 8.85
CA CYS A 321 -2.34 -38.03 9.73
C CYS A 321 -3.82 -37.66 9.57
N MET A 322 -4.48 -38.11 8.49
CA MET A 322 -5.91 -37.91 8.29
C MET A 322 -6.79 -39.02 8.83
N ASP A 323 -6.20 -40.16 9.24
CA ASP A 323 -6.96 -41.31 9.72
C ASP A 323 -7.75 -40.96 10.99
N GLU A 324 -7.15 -40.29 11.96
CA GLU A 324 -7.82 -39.84 13.18
C GLU A 324 -9.02 -38.91 12.87
N LEU A 325 -8.83 -37.98 11.92
CA LEU A 325 -9.89 -37.05 11.48
C LEU A 325 -11.05 -37.78 10.77
N PHE A 326 -10.74 -38.81 9.99
CA PHE A 326 -11.77 -39.65 9.36
C PHE A 326 -12.49 -40.58 10.35
N GLU A 327 -11.84 -40.99 11.41
CA GLU A 327 -12.47 -41.81 12.49
C GLU A 327 -13.37 -40.95 13.39
N GLU A 328 -13.00 -39.67 13.63
CA GLU A 328 -13.77 -38.77 14.50
C GLU A 328 -14.99 -38.15 13.78
N PHE A 329 -14.90 -37.86 12.51
CA PHE A 329 -15.88 -37.09 11.74
C PHE A 329 -16.41 -37.79 10.48
N GLY A 330 -15.94 -38.94 10.11
CA GLY A 330 -16.38 -39.77 8.96
C GLY A 330 -17.23 -40.91 9.39
#